data_b43ac7237d3d086f460989908d5b4100
#
_entry.id   b43ac7237d3d086f460989908d5b4100
#
_cell.length_a   1.000
_cell.length_b   1.000
_cell.length_c   1.000
_cell.angle_alpha   90.00
_cell.angle_beta   90.00
_cell.angle_gamma   90.00
#
_symmetry.space_group_name_H-M   'P 1'
#
loop_
_entity.id
_entity.type
_entity.pdbx_description
1 polymer ?
#
loop_
_entity_poly.entity_id
_entity_poly.type
_entity_poly.pdbx_seq_one_letter_code
_entity_poly.pdbx_strand_id
1 'polypeptide(L)'
;VKAMNSFIKEYWVLLIFASAFPIIISQIIRIPLGNWTIGKEDSWVSFFGSYLGGIIGGIITLFVFKKTIEKQAEMQSTLRTEQEEIRNLSMKPYLAARLARKSDINEYSYKIDCLQIVEDSSLCDSLTAAIRLENVGMGNAIGIEFFPEDDGFYINLDLDPLALKVGTAMVIALTIKSLPDKEEFTLRVRLTDLLENVYNQKIKLAKIQNQISVISISKPVPKKSLE
;
A
#
# COMPACT_ATOMS: atom_id res chain seq x y z
N VAL A 1 9.47 31.32 -15.22
CA VAL A 1 10.12 31.74 -16.49
C VAL A 1 10.15 30.60 -17.50
N LYS A 2 10.61 29.37 -17.17
CA LYS A 2 10.64 28.21 -18.10
C LYS A 2 9.25 27.81 -18.64
N ALA A 3 8.24 27.80 -17.80
CA ALA A 3 6.86 27.44 -18.20
C ALA A 3 6.26 28.48 -19.17
N MET A 4 6.56 29.76 -18.98
CA MET A 4 6.10 30.83 -19.85
C MET A 4 6.77 30.75 -21.23
N ASN A 5 8.06 30.42 -21.29
CA ASN A 5 8.78 30.24 -22.57
C ASN A 5 8.25 29.01 -23.36
N SER A 6 7.88 27.93 -22.67
CA SER A 6 7.28 26.74 -23.31
C SER A 6 5.90 27.08 -23.88
N PHE A 7 5.08 27.82 -23.11
CA PHE A 7 3.76 28.25 -23.55
C PHE A 7 3.85 29.17 -24.78
N ILE A 8 4.73 30.15 -24.78
CA ILE A 8 4.94 31.05 -25.93
C ILE A 8 5.37 30.28 -27.14
N LYS A 9 6.24 29.26 -26.99
CA LYS A 9 6.72 28.43 -28.12
C LYS A 9 5.63 27.55 -28.71
N GLU A 10 4.68 27.11 -27.89
CA GLU A 10 3.57 26.24 -28.32
C GLU A 10 2.46 27.02 -29.02
N TYR A 11 2.18 28.24 -28.54
CA TYR A 11 1.06 29.07 -29.01
C TYR A 11 1.48 30.34 -29.77
N TRP A 12 2.74 30.46 -30.19
CA TRP A 12 3.29 31.65 -30.84
C TRP A 12 2.52 32.05 -32.12
N VAL A 13 2.09 31.06 -32.92
CA VAL A 13 1.32 31.30 -34.14
C VAL A 13 -0.02 31.95 -33.80
N LEU A 14 -0.69 31.48 -32.77
CA LEU A 14 -1.99 31.99 -32.32
C LEU A 14 -1.84 33.41 -31.75
N LEU A 15 -0.75 33.68 -31.03
CA LEU A 15 -0.42 35.00 -30.50
C LEU A 15 -0.11 36.01 -31.62
N ILE A 16 0.62 35.61 -32.65
CA ILE A 16 0.88 36.45 -33.83
C ILE A 16 -0.43 36.72 -34.56
N PHE A 17 -1.27 35.70 -34.78
CA PHE A 17 -2.55 35.88 -35.46
C PHE A 17 -3.50 36.82 -34.68
N ALA A 18 -3.55 36.64 -33.37
CA ALA A 18 -4.36 37.52 -32.48
C ALA A 18 -3.87 38.96 -32.46
N SER A 19 -2.55 39.21 -32.57
CA SER A 19 -2.00 40.57 -32.62
C SER A 19 -2.07 41.21 -34.02
N ALA A 20 -1.94 40.42 -35.07
CA ALA A 20 -2.02 40.91 -36.46
C ALA A 20 -3.46 41.22 -36.90
N PHE A 21 -4.45 40.49 -36.39
CA PHE A 21 -5.85 40.63 -36.76
C PHE A 21 -6.42 42.06 -36.61
N PRO A 22 -6.22 42.78 -35.48
CA PRO A 22 -6.66 44.16 -35.35
C PRO A 22 -5.99 45.11 -36.35
N ILE A 23 -4.71 44.87 -36.66
CA ILE A 23 -3.95 45.67 -37.60
C ILE A 23 -4.50 45.52 -39.01
N ILE A 24 -4.76 44.26 -39.40
CA ILE A 24 -5.34 43.93 -40.73
C ILE A 24 -6.73 44.59 -40.88
N ILE A 25 -7.60 44.48 -39.88
CA ILE A 25 -8.91 45.10 -39.89
C ILE A 25 -8.78 46.62 -39.99
N SER A 26 -7.89 47.24 -39.21
CA SER A 26 -7.65 48.67 -39.24
C SER A 26 -7.21 49.16 -40.62
N GLN A 27 -6.43 48.38 -41.40
CA GLN A 27 -6.05 48.71 -42.77
C GLN A 27 -7.22 48.56 -43.74
N ILE A 28 -8.01 47.52 -43.59
CA ILE A 28 -9.19 47.27 -44.41
C ILE A 28 -10.20 48.42 -44.28
N ILE A 29 -10.41 48.96 -43.07
CA ILE A 29 -11.30 50.10 -42.82
C ILE A 29 -10.81 51.39 -43.46
N ARG A 30 -9.49 51.56 -43.62
CA ARG A 30 -8.89 52.76 -44.29
C ARG A 30 -9.02 52.77 -45.77
N ILE A 31 -9.38 51.64 -46.41
CA ILE A 31 -9.58 51.60 -47.86
C ILE A 31 -10.89 52.35 -48.16
N PRO A 32 -10.86 53.39 -48.97
CA PRO A 32 -12.06 54.21 -49.30
C PRO A 32 -12.96 53.37 -50.25
N LEU A 33 -13.81 52.56 -49.69
CA LEU A 33 -14.82 51.76 -50.41
C LEU A 33 -16.15 52.51 -50.57
N GLY A 34 -16.08 53.82 -50.76
CA GLY A 34 -17.24 54.66 -50.96
C GLY A 34 -18.14 54.72 -49.72
N ASN A 35 -19.45 54.64 -49.88
CA ASN A 35 -20.44 54.72 -48.78
C ASN A 35 -20.50 53.51 -47.84
N TRP A 36 -19.50 52.62 -47.87
CA TRP A 36 -19.47 51.37 -47.08
C TRP A 36 -18.73 51.48 -45.73
N THR A 37 -18.31 52.67 -45.32
CA THR A 37 -17.74 52.86 -43.99
C THR A 37 -18.84 52.72 -42.92
N ILE A 38 -18.96 51.55 -42.34
CA ILE A 38 -19.92 51.22 -41.34
C ILE A 38 -19.36 51.60 -39.96
N GLY A 39 -19.91 52.65 -39.35
CA GLY A 39 -19.68 52.99 -37.93
C GLY A 39 -18.86 54.26 -37.68
N LYS A 40 -19.03 54.83 -36.49
CA LYS A 40 -18.26 55.98 -35.98
C LYS A 40 -16.92 55.46 -35.40
N GLU A 41 -15.89 56.31 -35.34
CA GLU A 41 -14.57 55.99 -34.79
C GLU A 41 -14.66 55.42 -33.37
N ASP A 42 -15.51 55.94 -32.52
CA ASP A 42 -15.74 55.46 -31.15
C ASP A 42 -16.23 54.03 -31.08
N SER A 43 -17.02 53.56 -32.03
CA SER A 43 -17.51 52.20 -32.11
C SER A 43 -16.37 51.19 -32.35
N TRP A 44 -15.37 51.60 -33.14
CA TRP A 44 -14.20 50.77 -33.43
C TRP A 44 -13.26 50.70 -32.25
N VAL A 45 -13.04 51.80 -31.50
CA VAL A 45 -12.24 51.80 -30.29
C VAL A 45 -12.85 50.87 -29.25
N SER A 46 -14.19 50.95 -29.08
CA SER A 46 -14.92 50.04 -28.17
C SER A 46 -14.80 48.57 -28.59
N PHE A 47 -14.94 48.26 -29.88
CA PHE A 47 -14.78 46.90 -30.40
C PHE A 47 -13.39 46.35 -30.14
N PHE A 48 -12.33 47.09 -30.47
CA PHE A 48 -10.96 46.65 -30.24
C PHE A 48 -10.64 46.52 -28.75
N GLY A 49 -11.16 47.39 -27.91
CA GLY A 49 -11.00 47.27 -26.45
C GLY A 49 -11.59 45.96 -25.93
N SER A 50 -12.83 45.64 -26.33
CA SER A 50 -13.51 44.39 -25.96
C SER A 50 -12.79 43.15 -26.52
N TYR A 51 -12.35 43.21 -27.77
CA TYR A 51 -11.63 42.13 -28.43
C TYR A 51 -10.29 41.82 -27.76
N LEU A 52 -9.47 42.84 -27.50
CA LEU A 52 -8.21 42.67 -26.78
C LEU A 52 -8.40 42.19 -25.35
N GLY A 53 -9.41 42.71 -24.66
CA GLY A 53 -9.79 42.23 -23.33
C GLY A 53 -10.15 40.75 -23.30
N GLY A 54 -10.93 40.32 -24.30
CA GLY A 54 -11.30 38.92 -24.48
C GLY A 54 -10.08 37.99 -24.74
N ILE A 55 -9.16 38.43 -25.60
CA ILE A 55 -7.93 37.68 -25.89
C ILE A 55 -7.03 37.56 -24.67
N ILE A 56 -6.77 38.69 -23.99
CA ILE A 56 -5.92 38.70 -22.79
C ILE A 56 -6.55 37.83 -21.70
N GLY A 57 -7.88 37.98 -21.45
CA GLY A 57 -8.58 37.15 -20.51
C GLY A 57 -8.55 35.66 -20.85
N GLY A 58 -8.73 35.32 -22.13
CA GLY A 58 -8.63 33.94 -22.63
C GLY A 58 -7.24 33.33 -22.43
N ILE A 59 -6.17 34.06 -22.71
CA ILE A 59 -4.79 33.62 -22.51
C ILE A 59 -4.50 33.36 -21.02
N ILE A 60 -4.91 34.27 -20.15
CA ILE A 60 -4.74 34.11 -18.70
C ILE A 60 -5.50 32.88 -18.22
N THR A 61 -6.75 32.71 -18.69
CA THR A 61 -7.58 31.55 -18.33
C THR A 61 -6.93 30.23 -18.76
N LEU A 62 -6.42 30.13 -20.00
CA LEU A 62 -5.72 28.96 -20.50
C LEU A 62 -4.46 28.64 -19.67
N PHE A 63 -3.70 29.67 -19.31
CA PHE A 63 -2.50 29.50 -18.48
C PHE A 63 -2.83 28.96 -17.09
N VAL A 64 -3.83 29.55 -16.43
CA VAL A 64 -4.31 29.10 -15.11
C VAL A 64 -4.86 27.67 -15.21
N PHE A 65 -5.64 27.38 -16.23
CA PHE A 65 -6.23 26.06 -16.46
C PHE A 65 -5.14 24.97 -16.63
N LYS A 66 -4.15 25.21 -17.50
CA LYS A 66 -3.02 24.28 -17.67
C LYS A 66 -2.30 24.02 -16.36
N LYS A 67 -1.98 25.07 -15.61
CA LYS A 67 -1.30 24.94 -14.30
C LYS A 67 -2.16 24.22 -13.26
N THR A 68 -3.46 24.42 -13.29
CA THR A 68 -4.41 23.75 -12.41
C THR A 68 -4.47 22.24 -12.71
N ILE A 69 -4.53 21.85 -13.99
CA ILE A 69 -4.52 20.44 -14.40
C ILE A 69 -3.21 19.75 -13.97
N GLU A 70 -2.06 20.39 -14.21
CA GLU A 70 -0.76 19.84 -13.79
C GLU A 70 -0.75 19.58 -12.27
N LYS A 71 -1.21 20.54 -11.49
CA LYS A 71 -1.28 20.43 -10.03
C LYS A 71 -2.29 19.38 -9.56
N GLN A 72 -3.42 19.26 -10.25
CA GLN A 72 -4.42 18.22 -9.95
C GLN A 72 -3.88 16.81 -10.24
N ALA A 73 -3.15 16.64 -11.35
CA ALA A 73 -2.53 15.35 -11.68
C ALA A 73 -1.49 14.93 -10.64
N GLU A 74 -0.65 15.87 -10.19
CA GLU A 74 0.33 15.63 -9.13
C GLU A 74 -0.36 15.25 -7.81
N MET A 75 -1.37 16.00 -7.40
CA MET A 75 -2.14 15.71 -6.18
C MET A 75 -2.83 14.33 -6.26
N GLN A 76 -3.39 13.98 -7.42
CA GLN A 76 -4.06 12.70 -7.61
C GLN A 76 -3.07 11.52 -7.51
N SER A 77 -1.84 11.67 -8.02
CA SER A 77 -0.80 10.64 -7.87
C SER A 77 -0.41 10.43 -6.40
N THR A 78 -0.25 11.51 -5.65
CA THR A 78 0.06 11.44 -4.21
C THR A 78 -1.05 10.76 -3.43
N LEU A 79 -2.31 11.14 -3.68
CA LEU A 79 -3.47 10.51 -3.02
C LEU A 79 -3.59 9.02 -3.31
N ARG A 80 -3.27 8.59 -4.53
CA ARG A 80 -3.26 7.15 -4.88
C ARG A 80 -2.23 6.39 -4.07
N THR A 81 -1.02 6.93 -3.95
CA THR A 81 0.06 6.32 -3.17
C THR A 81 -0.33 6.20 -1.70
N GLU A 82 -0.88 7.27 -1.11
CA GLU A 82 -1.37 7.24 0.28
C GLU A 82 -2.50 6.22 0.49
N GLN A 83 -3.43 6.13 -0.46
CA GLN A 83 -4.52 5.14 -0.41
C GLN A 83 -4.00 3.70 -0.49
N GLU A 84 -2.98 3.44 -1.31
CA GLU A 84 -2.34 2.13 -1.40
C GLU A 84 -1.62 1.77 -0.10
N GLU A 85 -0.92 2.72 0.50
CA GLU A 85 -0.27 2.50 1.81
C GLU A 85 -1.29 2.18 2.90
N ILE A 86 -2.37 2.97 3.00
CA ILE A 86 -3.45 2.73 3.97
C ILE A 86 -4.10 1.36 3.73
N ARG A 87 -4.37 0.99 2.48
CA ARG A 87 -4.90 -0.32 2.12
C ARG A 87 -3.98 -1.46 2.54
N ASN A 88 -2.69 -1.34 2.25
CA ASN A 88 -1.70 -2.34 2.64
C ASN A 88 -1.59 -2.48 4.17
N LEU A 89 -1.65 -1.37 4.91
CA LEU A 89 -1.66 -1.40 6.36
C LEU A 89 -2.94 -2.04 6.93
N SER A 90 -4.09 -1.75 6.33
CA SER A 90 -5.39 -2.30 6.77
C SER A 90 -5.56 -3.79 6.48
N MET A 91 -4.77 -4.35 5.56
CA MET A 91 -4.80 -5.78 5.24
C MET A 91 -3.68 -6.58 5.92
N LYS A 92 -2.82 -5.91 6.70
CA LYS A 92 -1.66 -6.54 7.32
C LYS A 92 -2.04 -7.45 8.48
N PRO A 93 -1.82 -8.78 8.38
CA PRO A 93 -2.00 -9.69 9.50
C PRO A 93 -0.89 -9.53 10.53
N TYR A 94 -1.22 -9.75 11.80
CA TYR A 94 -0.26 -9.76 12.90
C TYR A 94 -0.65 -10.85 13.88
N LEU A 95 0.24 -11.82 14.08
CA LEU A 95 0.00 -12.87 15.06
C LEU A 95 0.58 -12.49 16.41
N ALA A 96 -0.24 -12.66 17.44
CA ALA A 96 0.21 -12.74 18.81
C ALA A 96 0.33 -14.23 19.20
N ALA A 97 1.38 -14.57 19.94
CA ALA A 97 1.63 -15.93 20.40
C ALA A 97 1.74 -15.98 21.92
N ARG A 98 1.12 -16.98 22.53
CA ARG A 98 1.29 -17.31 23.94
C ARG A 98 1.14 -18.81 24.16
N LEU A 99 1.56 -19.29 25.30
CA LEU A 99 1.28 -20.67 25.69
C LEU A 99 -0.24 -20.87 25.81
N ALA A 100 -0.73 -21.98 25.27
CA ALA A 100 -2.13 -22.35 25.37
C ALA A 100 -2.45 -22.81 26.81
N ARG A 101 -3.60 -22.35 27.33
CA ARG A 101 -4.16 -22.81 28.58
C ARG A 101 -5.15 -23.96 28.33
N LYS A 102 -5.48 -24.73 29.35
CA LYS A 102 -6.48 -25.79 29.21
C LYS A 102 -7.82 -25.29 28.66
N SER A 103 -8.22 -24.07 29.02
CA SER A 103 -9.42 -23.42 28.50
C SER A 103 -9.36 -23.17 26.99
N ASP A 104 -8.19 -22.83 26.46
CA ASP A 104 -8.02 -22.56 25.05
C ASP A 104 -8.20 -23.82 24.20
N ILE A 105 -7.82 -24.99 24.73
CA ILE A 105 -7.93 -26.28 24.05
C ILE A 105 -9.40 -26.70 23.93
N ASN A 106 -10.24 -26.37 24.90
CA ASN A 106 -11.66 -26.72 24.90
C ASN A 106 -12.51 -25.78 24.06
N GLU A 107 -12.13 -24.51 23.93
CA GLU A 107 -12.88 -23.47 23.25
C GLU A 107 -12.66 -23.48 21.73
N TYR A 108 -11.43 -23.82 21.32
CA TYR A 108 -11.06 -23.88 19.90
C TYR A 108 -10.92 -25.33 19.45
N SER A 109 -12.05 -25.99 19.20
CA SER A 109 -12.16 -27.39 18.70
C SER A 109 -11.47 -27.63 17.34
N TYR A 110 -10.76 -26.66 16.81
CA TYR A 110 -9.89 -26.82 15.66
C TYR A 110 -8.60 -27.51 16.10
N LYS A 111 -8.65 -28.84 16.20
CA LYS A 111 -7.48 -29.72 16.15
C LYS A 111 -6.80 -30.13 17.44
N ILE A 112 -7.59 -30.72 18.26
CA ILE A 112 -7.09 -31.78 19.15
C ILE A 112 -6.46 -32.94 18.36
N ASP A 113 -6.80 -33.12 17.09
CA ASP A 113 -6.21 -34.17 16.24
C ASP A 113 -4.69 -33.99 15.96
N CYS A 114 -4.15 -32.77 16.15
CA CYS A 114 -2.70 -32.55 16.10
C CYS A 114 -2.00 -32.80 17.45
N LEU A 115 -2.73 -33.00 18.51
CA LEU A 115 -2.26 -33.52 19.80
C LEU A 115 -2.33 -35.05 19.80
N GLN A 116 -1.89 -35.72 18.74
CA GLN A 116 -1.40 -37.08 18.91
C GLN A 116 -0.17 -36.93 19.81
N ILE A 117 -0.39 -37.20 21.09
CA ILE A 117 0.67 -37.57 22.01
C ILE A 117 1.31 -38.78 21.32
N VAL A 118 2.40 -38.53 20.63
CA VAL A 118 3.22 -39.65 20.15
C VAL A 118 3.83 -40.23 21.41
N GLU A 119 3.14 -41.17 21.97
CA GLU A 119 3.69 -42.12 22.97
C GLU A 119 4.72 -43.04 22.31
N ASP A 120 5.67 -42.45 21.60
CA ASP A 120 6.80 -43.21 21.15
C ASP A 120 7.91 -43.02 22.16
N SER A 121 7.98 -44.01 23.04
CA SER A 121 8.93 -44.14 24.17
C SER A 121 10.40 -44.17 23.74
N SER A 122 10.72 -44.06 22.48
CA SER A 122 12.10 -44.04 21.95
C SER A 122 12.66 -42.60 21.77
N LEU A 123 11.86 -41.55 21.94
CA LEU A 123 12.27 -40.16 21.86
C LEU A 123 12.41 -39.52 23.25
N CYS A 124 13.43 -39.96 23.97
CA CYS A 124 13.66 -39.63 25.38
C CYS A 124 13.79 -38.15 25.76
N ASP A 125 13.91 -37.23 24.79
CA ASP A 125 14.18 -35.81 25.09
C ASP A 125 13.31 -34.82 24.23
N SER A 126 12.09 -35.17 23.87
CA SER A 126 11.21 -34.25 23.16
C SER A 126 10.32 -33.46 24.12
N LEU A 127 10.34 -32.12 24.00
CA LEU A 127 9.44 -31.25 24.69
C LEU A 127 8.30 -30.85 23.76
N THR A 128 7.08 -31.13 24.17
CA THR A 128 5.87 -30.70 23.42
C THR A 128 5.22 -29.52 24.12
N ALA A 129 4.93 -28.46 23.40
CA ALA A 129 4.19 -27.33 23.89
C ALA A 129 3.02 -26.97 22.97
N ALA A 130 1.90 -26.61 23.55
CA ALA A 130 0.79 -26.04 22.83
C ALA A 130 0.90 -24.50 22.86
N ILE A 131 0.94 -23.89 21.67
CA ILE A 131 0.99 -22.43 21.51
C ILE A 131 -0.31 -21.96 20.90
N ARG A 132 -0.96 -20.99 21.54
CA ARG A 132 -2.08 -20.25 21.00
C ARG A 132 -1.55 -19.11 20.15
N LEU A 133 -1.95 -19.10 18.89
CA LEU A 133 -1.75 -18.02 17.95
C LEU A 133 -3.07 -17.28 17.74
N GLU A 134 -3.04 -15.98 17.84
CA GLU A 134 -4.21 -15.13 17.64
C GLU A 134 -3.88 -14.04 16.65
N ASN A 135 -4.74 -13.85 15.64
CA ASN A 135 -4.56 -12.76 14.69
C ASN A 135 -5.12 -11.46 15.28
N VAL A 136 -4.23 -10.64 15.81
CA VAL A 136 -4.51 -9.31 16.37
C VAL A 136 -4.25 -8.19 15.35
N GLY A 137 -3.93 -8.53 14.10
CA GLY A 137 -3.75 -7.59 13.02
C GLY A 137 -5.07 -7.02 12.49
N MET A 138 -4.97 -6.19 11.47
CA MET A 138 -6.12 -5.58 10.82
C MET A 138 -6.61 -6.41 9.62
N GLY A 139 -5.76 -7.28 9.06
CA GLY A 139 -6.05 -8.15 7.93
C GLY A 139 -6.09 -9.62 8.28
N ASN A 140 -6.79 -10.41 7.45
CA ASN A 140 -6.80 -11.86 7.57
C ASN A 140 -5.47 -12.45 7.11
N ALA A 141 -4.98 -13.49 7.78
CA ALA A 141 -3.91 -14.35 7.30
C ALA A 141 -4.53 -15.52 6.54
N ILE A 142 -4.31 -15.64 5.25
CA ILE A 142 -4.85 -16.71 4.40
C ILE A 142 -3.87 -17.85 4.15
N GLY A 143 -2.58 -17.61 4.38
CA GLY A 143 -1.53 -18.61 4.32
C GLY A 143 -0.62 -18.43 5.53
N ILE A 144 -0.58 -19.42 6.42
CA ILE A 144 0.29 -19.44 7.58
C ILE A 144 1.19 -20.65 7.46
N GLU A 145 2.47 -20.40 7.29
CA GLU A 145 3.50 -21.45 7.19
C GLU A 145 4.52 -21.27 8.30
N PHE A 146 5.01 -22.36 8.83
CA PHE A 146 5.97 -22.36 9.92
C PHE A 146 7.29 -22.95 9.44
N PHE A 147 8.38 -22.23 9.71
CA PHE A 147 9.74 -22.65 9.37
C PHE A 147 10.60 -22.57 10.62
N PRO A 148 11.19 -23.70 11.05
CA PRO A 148 12.23 -23.66 12.07
C PRO A 148 13.44 -22.90 11.52
N GLU A 149 14.01 -21.97 12.29
CA GLU A 149 15.30 -21.33 11.95
C GLU A 149 16.48 -22.13 12.51
N ASP A 150 16.22 -22.96 13.50
CA ASP A 150 17.23 -23.69 14.24
C ASP A 150 17.15 -25.19 13.97
N ASP A 151 18.28 -25.85 13.88
CA ASP A 151 18.36 -27.30 13.75
C ASP A 151 17.82 -28.00 15.02
N GLY A 152 17.07 -29.08 14.83
CA GLY A 152 16.43 -29.82 15.93
C GLY A 152 15.00 -29.42 16.24
N PHE A 153 14.45 -28.51 15.47
CA PHE A 153 13.05 -28.11 15.52
C PHE A 153 12.23 -28.97 14.55
N TYR A 154 11.28 -29.72 15.03
CA TYR A 154 10.32 -30.44 14.19
C TYR A 154 8.92 -29.90 14.48
N ILE A 155 8.26 -29.43 13.43
CA ILE A 155 6.86 -29.04 13.51
C ILE A 155 6.09 -30.14 12.82
N ASN A 156 5.32 -30.88 13.58
CA ASN A 156 4.40 -31.86 13.00
C ASN A 156 3.11 -31.12 12.64
N LEU A 157 3.13 -30.45 11.48
CA LEU A 157 1.97 -29.75 10.92
C LEU A 157 1.61 -30.42 9.60
N ASP A 158 0.82 -31.45 9.69
CA ASP A 158 0.15 -32.07 8.54
C ASP A 158 -1.10 -31.22 8.20
N LEU A 159 -0.86 -29.94 7.90
CA LEU A 159 -1.95 -28.97 7.75
C LEU A 159 -1.88 -28.31 6.38
N ASP A 160 -2.99 -28.37 5.66
CA ASP A 160 -3.30 -27.42 4.57
C ASP A 160 -3.05 -25.98 5.01
N PRO A 161 -2.77 -25.05 4.09
CA PRO A 161 -2.46 -23.68 4.43
C PRO A 161 -3.49 -23.12 5.40
N LEU A 162 -3.02 -22.83 6.61
CA LEU A 162 -3.85 -22.37 7.70
C LEU A 162 -4.33 -20.95 7.41
N ALA A 163 -5.61 -20.70 7.59
CA ALA A 163 -6.18 -19.37 7.51
C ALA A 163 -6.68 -18.91 8.89
N LEU A 164 -6.37 -17.67 9.24
CA LEU A 164 -6.77 -17.09 10.52
C LEU A 164 -7.39 -15.71 10.31
N LYS A 165 -8.68 -15.60 10.60
CA LYS A 165 -9.38 -14.30 10.51
C LYS A 165 -8.93 -13.38 11.62
N VAL A 166 -9.12 -12.08 11.42
CA VAL A 166 -8.91 -11.08 12.47
C VAL A 166 -9.72 -11.42 13.71
N GLY A 167 -9.09 -11.33 14.88
CA GLY A 167 -9.73 -11.63 16.17
C GLY A 167 -9.96 -13.10 16.45
N THR A 168 -9.55 -14.02 15.56
CA THR A 168 -9.64 -15.46 15.82
C THR A 168 -8.29 -16.02 16.25
N ALA A 169 -8.34 -17.14 16.98
CA ALA A 169 -7.13 -17.81 17.45
C ALA A 169 -7.14 -19.28 17.04
N MET A 170 -5.96 -19.87 16.99
CA MET A 170 -5.74 -21.31 16.81
C MET A 170 -4.71 -21.80 17.83
N VAL A 171 -4.76 -23.08 18.15
CA VAL A 171 -3.73 -23.73 18.98
C VAL A 171 -2.93 -24.66 18.11
N ILE A 172 -1.61 -24.52 18.13
CA ILE A 172 -0.66 -25.42 17.46
C ILE A 172 0.15 -26.19 18.48
N ALA A 173 0.41 -27.44 18.20
CA ALA A 173 1.35 -28.25 19.00
C ALA A 173 2.75 -28.18 18.35
N LEU A 174 3.73 -27.79 19.13
CA LEU A 174 5.15 -27.78 18.73
C LEU A 174 5.89 -28.87 19.49
N THR A 175 6.58 -29.72 18.75
CA THR A 175 7.50 -30.70 19.34
C THR A 175 8.92 -30.24 19.08
N ILE A 176 9.66 -30.01 20.15
CA ILE A 176 11.05 -29.58 20.11
C ILE A 176 11.91 -30.75 20.60
N LYS A 177 12.81 -31.22 19.76
CA LYS A 177 13.89 -32.11 20.23
C LYS A 177 14.88 -31.27 21.00
N SER A 178 15.04 -31.55 22.27
CA SER A 178 16.01 -30.84 23.12
C SER A 178 17.43 -31.28 22.72
N LEU A 179 18.18 -30.33 22.16
CA LEU A 179 19.64 -30.44 22.20
C LEU A 179 20.09 -30.03 23.60
N PRO A 180 20.99 -30.76 24.25
CA PRO A 180 21.33 -30.58 25.66
C PRO A 180 21.82 -29.17 26.03
N ASP A 181 22.30 -28.38 25.06
CA ASP A 181 22.92 -27.07 25.31
C ASP A 181 22.14 -25.87 24.79
N LYS A 182 20.93 -26.05 24.21
CA LYS A 182 20.21 -24.95 23.59
C LYS A 182 18.98 -24.57 24.41
N GLU A 183 19.01 -23.37 24.97
CA GLU A 183 17.91 -22.82 25.79
C GLU A 183 16.90 -21.98 25.00
N GLU A 184 17.30 -21.41 23.84
CA GLU A 184 16.44 -20.56 23.03
C GLU A 184 16.27 -21.12 21.61
N PHE A 185 15.07 -20.98 21.07
CA PHE A 185 14.67 -21.43 19.74
C PHE A 185 13.92 -20.32 19.00
N THR A 186 14.11 -20.25 17.69
CA THR A 186 13.40 -19.26 16.86
C THR A 186 12.54 -19.98 15.83
N LEU A 187 11.25 -19.68 15.88
CA LEU A 187 10.26 -20.12 14.92
C LEU A 187 9.93 -18.97 13.98
N ARG A 188 10.17 -19.13 12.69
CA ARG A 188 9.74 -18.18 11.67
C ARG A 188 8.36 -18.56 11.19
N VAL A 189 7.46 -17.59 11.19
CA VAL A 189 6.12 -17.73 10.66
C VAL A 189 6.01 -16.87 9.42
N ARG A 190 5.64 -17.46 8.30
CA ARG A 190 5.30 -16.76 7.07
C ARG A 190 3.80 -16.58 7.01
N LEU A 191 3.37 -15.37 6.75
CA LEU A 191 1.96 -14.97 6.65
C LEU A 191 1.70 -14.41 5.27
N THR A 192 0.57 -14.80 4.67
CA THR A 192 0.09 -14.22 3.42
C THR A 192 -1.25 -13.52 3.69
N ASP A 193 -1.40 -12.29 3.22
CA ASP A 193 -2.65 -11.55 3.32
C ASP A 193 -3.57 -11.79 2.09
N LEU A 194 -4.75 -11.17 2.09
CA LEU A 194 -5.72 -11.25 0.99
C LEU A 194 -5.24 -10.58 -0.31
N LEU A 195 -4.20 -9.77 -0.26
CA LEU A 195 -3.56 -9.12 -1.41
C LEU A 195 -2.31 -9.88 -1.88
N GLU A 196 -2.11 -11.12 -1.37
CA GLU A 196 -0.94 -11.95 -1.66
C GLU A 196 0.39 -11.37 -1.17
N ASN A 197 0.37 -10.34 -0.33
CA ASN A 197 1.58 -9.86 0.30
C ASN A 197 2.09 -10.87 1.33
N VAL A 198 3.39 -11.15 1.29
CA VAL A 198 4.03 -12.10 2.19
C VAL A 198 4.77 -11.36 3.30
N TYR A 199 4.52 -11.76 4.53
CA TYR A 199 5.17 -11.22 5.72
C TYR A 199 5.91 -12.33 6.48
N ASN A 200 7.03 -12.01 7.08
CA ASN A 200 7.74 -12.89 7.99
C ASN A 200 7.65 -12.34 9.42
N GLN A 201 7.35 -13.22 10.35
CA GLN A 201 7.28 -12.93 11.77
C GLN A 201 8.08 -13.98 12.53
N LYS A 202 8.80 -13.60 13.57
CA LYS A 202 9.62 -14.50 14.36
C LYS A 202 9.04 -14.64 15.77
N ILE A 203 8.92 -15.88 16.22
CA ILE A 203 8.53 -16.22 17.59
C ILE A 203 9.76 -16.81 18.28
N LYS A 204 10.23 -16.15 19.34
CA LYS A 204 11.30 -16.66 20.18
C LYS A 204 10.71 -17.46 21.33
N LEU A 205 11.21 -18.66 21.49
CA LEU A 205 10.82 -19.61 22.50
C LEU A 205 12.03 -19.93 23.37
N ALA A 206 11.83 -20.17 24.65
CA ALA A 206 12.87 -20.65 25.56
C ALA A 206 12.42 -21.89 26.30
N LYS A 207 13.39 -22.73 26.65
CA LYS A 207 13.24 -23.84 27.57
C LYS A 207 13.54 -23.32 28.99
N ILE A 208 12.53 -23.27 29.83
CA ILE A 208 12.66 -22.89 31.23
C ILE A 208 12.15 -24.06 32.10
N GLN A 209 12.99 -24.62 32.94
CA GLN A 209 12.61 -25.70 33.85
C GLN A 209 11.83 -26.85 33.16
N ASN A 210 12.34 -27.32 32.04
CA ASN A 210 11.72 -28.38 31.24
C ASN A 210 10.33 -28.02 30.63
N GLN A 211 9.99 -26.72 30.56
CA GLN A 211 8.80 -26.21 29.88
C GLN A 211 9.21 -25.21 28.80
N ILE A 212 8.42 -25.15 27.72
CA ILE A 212 8.62 -24.16 26.66
C ILE A 212 7.85 -22.91 27.04
N SER A 213 8.50 -21.77 26.94
CA SER A 213 7.89 -20.44 27.16
C SER A 213 8.06 -19.58 25.91
N VAL A 214 7.05 -18.78 25.59
CA VAL A 214 7.15 -17.76 24.53
C VAL A 214 7.80 -16.52 25.13
N ILE A 215 8.99 -16.16 24.67
CA ILE A 215 9.74 -14.99 25.15
C ILE A 215 9.25 -13.73 24.46
N SER A 216 9.21 -13.76 23.13
CA SER A 216 8.86 -12.59 22.34
C SER A 216 8.34 -12.99 20.97
N ILE A 217 7.62 -12.05 20.36
CA ILE A 217 7.19 -12.15 19.00
C ILE A 217 7.56 -10.85 18.25
N SER A 218 8.14 -10.97 17.07
CA SER A 218 8.53 -9.81 16.26
C SER A 218 7.33 -9.20 15.56
N LYS A 219 7.45 -7.96 15.12
CA LYS A 219 6.50 -7.38 14.18
C LYS A 219 6.62 -8.09 12.81
N PRO A 220 5.51 -8.24 12.05
CA PRO A 220 5.54 -8.80 10.71
C PRO A 220 6.31 -7.86 9.77
N VAL A 221 7.34 -8.39 9.14
CA VAL A 221 8.17 -7.67 8.17
C VAL A 221 7.78 -8.14 6.77
N PRO A 222 7.46 -7.24 5.83
CA PRO A 222 7.16 -7.64 4.46
C PRO A 222 8.38 -8.32 3.84
N LYS A 223 8.17 -9.44 3.17
CA LYS A 223 9.19 -10.07 2.36
C LYS A 223 9.32 -9.20 1.10
N LYS A 224 10.42 -8.44 0.98
CA LYS A 224 10.74 -7.76 -0.28
C LYS A 224 10.78 -8.85 -1.36
N SER A 225 9.98 -8.67 -2.41
CA SER A 225 10.15 -9.42 -3.65
C SER A 225 11.59 -9.18 -4.08
N LEU A 226 12.40 -10.23 -4.10
CA LEU A 226 13.67 -10.21 -4.82
C LEU A 226 13.27 -10.18 -6.29
N GLU A 227 13.21 -8.97 -6.88
CA GLU A 227 13.27 -8.78 -8.31
C GLU A 227 14.66 -9.12 -8.83
#